data_8976e80f57b7db5746bab93cf2c59400
#
_entry.id   8976e80f57b7db5746bab93cf2c59400
#
_cell.length_a   1.000
_cell.length_b   1.000
_cell.length_c   1.000
_cell.angle_alpha   90.00
_cell.angle_beta   90.00
_cell.angle_gamma   90.00
#
_symmetry.space_group_name_H-M   'P 1'
#
loop_
_entity.id
_entity.type
_entity.pdbx_description
1 polymer ?
#
loop_
_entity_poly.entity_id
_entity_poly.type
_entity_poly.pdbx_seq_one_letter_code
_entity_poly.pdbx_strand_id
1 'polypeptide(L)'
;LEFVTESQLRRHFRLREDGKYEIKPHIREKVKFQHHDLMSGVPVSRYLDIISCRNVTIYFSDKQKNDLVRMIHQGLNPGGYYVMGMSEFLSREVEHLFSPYRPLQKIFVRKDSA
;
A
#
# COMPACT_ATOMS: atom_id res chain seq x y z
N LEU A 1 -12.71 15.98 -2.26
CA LEU A 1 -13.62 14.83 -2.40
C LEU A 1 -14.06 14.59 -3.85
N GLU A 2 -13.14 14.81 -4.75
CA GLU A 2 -13.38 14.77 -6.19
C GLU A 2 -13.87 13.39 -6.68
N PHE A 3 -13.39 12.32 -6.09
CA PHE A 3 -13.72 10.95 -6.48
C PHE A 3 -14.79 10.29 -5.60
N VAL A 4 -15.40 11.06 -4.72
CA VAL A 4 -16.42 10.57 -3.81
C VAL A 4 -17.80 10.84 -4.38
N THR A 5 -18.63 9.81 -4.52
CA THR A 5 -20.00 9.97 -5.00
C THR A 5 -20.86 10.66 -3.94
N GLU A 6 -21.98 11.21 -4.37
CA GLU A 6 -22.91 11.86 -3.44
C GLU A 6 -23.45 10.87 -2.40
N SER A 7 -23.70 9.63 -2.80
CA SER A 7 -24.14 8.57 -1.90
C SER A 7 -23.06 8.26 -0.85
N GLN A 8 -21.81 8.15 -1.28
CA GLN A 8 -20.67 7.92 -0.37
C GLN A 8 -20.49 9.11 0.58
N LEU A 9 -20.66 10.32 0.08
CA LEU A 9 -20.51 11.52 0.89
C LEU A 9 -21.54 11.54 2.03
N ARG A 10 -22.80 11.25 1.74
CA ARG A 10 -23.86 11.22 2.76
C ARG A 10 -23.68 10.07 3.76
N ARG A 11 -23.23 8.92 3.28
CA ARG A 11 -23.09 7.71 4.11
C ARG A 11 -21.90 7.76 5.05
N HIS A 12 -20.78 8.31 4.58
CA HIS A 12 -19.48 8.18 5.26
C HIS A 12 -18.89 9.49 5.76
N PHE A 13 -19.48 10.63 5.40
CA PHE A 13 -18.95 11.95 5.75
C PHE A 13 -20.03 12.78 6.42
N ARG A 14 -19.59 13.76 7.22
CA ARG A 14 -20.44 14.74 7.87
C ARG A 14 -19.97 16.14 7.49
N LEU A 15 -20.89 17.03 7.10
CA LEU A 15 -20.56 18.41 6.83
C LEU A 15 -20.29 19.14 8.15
N ARG A 16 -19.14 19.80 8.24
CA ARG A 16 -18.76 20.62 9.39
C ARG A 16 -19.27 22.05 9.23
N GLU A 17 -19.29 22.79 10.34
CA GLU A 17 -19.72 24.20 10.35
C GLU A 17 -18.82 25.08 9.47
N ASP A 18 -17.55 24.73 9.31
CA ASP A 18 -16.59 25.48 8.48
C ASP A 18 -16.74 25.17 6.98
N GLY A 19 -17.75 24.39 6.58
CA GLY A 19 -17.97 23.99 5.19
C GLY A 19 -17.14 22.79 4.74
N LYS A 20 -16.29 22.27 5.57
CA LYS A 20 -15.48 21.08 5.25
C LYS A 20 -16.21 19.80 5.70
N TYR A 21 -15.79 18.69 5.09
CA TYR A 21 -16.34 17.38 5.42
C TYR A 21 -15.43 16.63 6.37
N GLU A 22 -16.01 15.83 7.23
CA GLU A 22 -15.32 14.99 8.20
C GLU A 22 -15.79 13.55 8.04
N ILE A 23 -14.84 12.59 8.05
CA ILE A 23 -15.17 11.16 8.00
C ILE A 23 -15.90 10.76 9.27
N LYS A 24 -16.99 10.00 9.10
CA LYS A 24 -17.77 9.49 10.24
C LYS A 24 -16.97 8.45 11.04
N PRO A 25 -17.27 8.30 12.36
CA PRO A 25 -16.51 7.39 13.22
C PRO A 25 -16.46 5.95 12.74
N HIS A 26 -17.50 5.42 12.10
CA HIS A 26 -17.52 4.02 11.65
C HIS A 26 -16.46 3.73 10.58
N ILE A 27 -16.01 4.74 9.84
CA ILE A 27 -14.90 4.63 8.90
C ILE A 27 -13.59 4.91 9.61
N ARG A 28 -13.53 6.01 10.38
CA ARG A 28 -12.31 6.44 11.07
C ARG A 28 -11.75 5.39 12.01
N GLU A 29 -12.61 4.62 12.66
CA GLU A 29 -12.22 3.55 13.57
C GLU A 29 -11.46 2.42 12.87
N LYS A 30 -11.63 2.28 11.56
CA LYS A 30 -10.97 1.25 10.76
C LYS A 30 -9.60 1.67 10.26
N VAL A 31 -9.19 2.90 10.50
CA VAL A 31 -7.93 3.46 10.02
C VAL A 31 -7.05 3.80 11.19
N LYS A 32 -5.80 3.35 11.14
CA LYS A 32 -4.80 3.64 12.14
C LYS A 32 -3.64 4.36 11.47
N PHE A 33 -3.24 5.50 12.00
CA PHE A 33 -2.06 6.23 11.53
C PHE A 33 -0.87 5.84 12.40
N GLN A 34 0.26 5.58 11.76
CA GLN A 34 1.44 5.12 12.46
C GLN A 34 2.69 5.61 11.74
N HIS A 35 3.63 6.16 12.50
CA HIS A 35 4.95 6.47 11.98
C HIS A 35 5.71 5.16 11.74
N HIS A 36 6.38 5.05 10.59
CA HIS A 36 7.16 3.87 10.26
C HIS A 36 8.34 4.25 9.37
N ASP A 37 9.52 3.75 9.73
CA ASP A 37 10.73 3.93 8.93
C ASP A 37 10.81 2.80 7.89
N LEU A 38 10.67 3.15 6.63
CA LEU A 38 10.75 2.20 5.52
C LEU A 38 12.15 1.55 5.38
N MET A 39 13.16 2.16 5.97
CA MET A 39 14.52 1.63 5.93
C MET A 39 14.83 0.71 7.09
N SER A 40 13.90 0.52 8.01
CA SER A 40 14.11 -0.32 9.21
C SER A 40 14.27 -1.81 8.92
N GLY A 41 13.77 -2.26 7.76
CA GLY A 41 13.76 -3.69 7.42
C GLY A 41 12.69 -4.48 8.14
N VAL A 42 11.87 -3.83 8.97
CA VAL A 42 10.79 -4.45 9.73
C VAL A 42 9.46 -3.97 9.18
N PRO A 43 8.53 -4.87 8.80
CA PRO A 43 7.23 -4.44 8.32
C PRO A 43 6.43 -3.76 9.42
N VAL A 44 5.61 -2.75 9.04
CA VAL A 44 4.76 -2.03 9.97
C VAL A 44 3.74 -2.94 10.63
N SER A 45 3.34 -3.99 9.94
CA SER A 45 2.44 -5.02 10.43
C SER A 45 2.68 -6.29 9.60
N ARG A 46 2.13 -7.40 10.06
CA ARG A 46 2.19 -8.68 9.33
C ARG A 46 0.78 -9.15 9.02
N TYR A 47 0.68 -10.13 8.15
CA TYR A 47 -0.60 -10.73 7.75
C TYR A 47 -1.51 -9.73 7.05
N LEU A 48 -0.91 -8.82 6.28
CA LEU A 48 -1.65 -7.84 5.50
C LEU A 48 -2.12 -8.45 4.18
N ASP A 49 -3.29 -8.06 3.74
CA ASP A 49 -3.87 -8.53 2.48
C ASP A 49 -3.47 -7.66 1.30
N ILE A 50 -3.26 -6.38 1.53
CA ILE A 50 -2.83 -5.42 0.50
C ILE A 50 -1.84 -4.44 1.11
N ILE A 51 -0.75 -4.20 0.41
CA ILE A 51 0.17 -3.11 0.72
C ILE A 51 0.29 -2.23 -0.52
N SER A 52 -0.06 -0.97 -0.39
CA SER A 52 0.13 0.03 -1.43
C SER A 52 1.31 0.92 -1.04
N CYS A 53 2.37 0.86 -1.84
CA CYS A 53 3.57 1.68 -1.63
C CYS A 53 3.97 2.23 -2.99
N ARG A 54 3.57 3.48 -3.26
CA ARG A 54 3.67 4.08 -4.58
C ARG A 54 4.49 5.35 -4.56
N ASN A 55 5.37 5.47 -5.57
CA ASN A 55 6.15 6.69 -5.82
C ASN A 55 7.06 7.08 -4.66
N VAL A 56 7.51 6.09 -3.88
CA VAL A 56 8.35 6.30 -2.69
C VAL A 56 9.82 6.03 -3.01
N THR A 57 10.09 5.11 -3.94
CA THR A 57 11.44 4.60 -4.19
C THR A 57 12.24 5.44 -5.17
N ILE A 58 11.70 6.55 -5.64
CA ILE A 58 12.32 7.40 -6.68
C ILE A 58 13.73 7.82 -6.29
N TYR A 59 13.96 8.09 -5.02
CA TYR A 59 15.24 8.56 -4.50
C TYR A 59 16.05 7.48 -3.79
N PHE A 60 15.59 6.22 -3.85
CA PHE A 60 16.27 5.11 -3.18
C PHE A 60 17.36 4.51 -4.05
N SER A 61 18.44 4.03 -3.42
CA SER A 61 19.42 3.20 -4.09
C SER A 61 18.80 1.84 -4.44
N ASP A 62 19.47 1.07 -5.31
CA ASP A 62 18.99 -0.26 -5.69
C ASP A 62 18.89 -1.18 -4.46
N LYS A 63 19.87 -1.10 -3.55
CA LYS A 63 19.85 -1.87 -2.32
C LYS A 63 18.64 -1.51 -1.45
N GLN A 64 18.38 -0.20 -1.30
CA GLN A 64 17.24 0.27 -0.51
C GLN A 64 15.92 -0.17 -1.12
N LYS A 65 15.79 -0.12 -2.44
CA LYS A 65 14.58 -0.60 -3.14
C LYS A 65 14.35 -2.09 -2.88
N ASN A 66 15.40 -2.89 -2.98
CA ASN A 66 15.30 -4.33 -2.78
C ASN A 66 14.96 -4.67 -1.33
N ASP A 67 15.57 -3.98 -0.37
CA ASP A 67 15.27 -4.17 1.05
C ASP A 67 13.82 -3.81 1.36
N LEU A 68 13.30 -2.75 0.76
CA LEU A 68 11.90 -2.35 0.90
C LEU A 68 10.97 -3.44 0.35
N VAL A 69 11.25 -3.96 -0.84
CA VAL A 69 10.44 -5.00 -1.46
C VAL A 69 10.43 -6.27 -0.59
N ARG A 70 11.56 -6.65 -0.04
CA ARG A 70 11.63 -7.80 0.88
C ARG A 70 10.81 -7.56 2.15
N MET A 71 10.85 -6.36 2.68
CA MET A 71 10.03 -5.98 3.84
C MET A 71 8.54 -6.07 3.53
N ILE A 72 8.13 -5.57 2.37
CA ILE A 72 6.75 -5.65 1.90
C ILE A 72 6.31 -7.11 1.78
N HIS A 73 7.15 -7.96 1.19
CA HIS A 73 6.87 -9.38 1.08
C HIS A 73 6.63 -10.01 2.45
N GLN A 74 7.46 -9.68 3.44
CA GLN A 74 7.31 -10.20 4.80
C GLN A 74 6.03 -9.75 5.48
N GLY A 75 5.53 -8.56 5.15
CA GLY A 75 4.31 -8.01 5.74
C GLY A 75 3.02 -8.55 5.14
N LEU A 76 3.08 -9.12 3.94
CA LEU A 76 1.91 -9.62 3.25
C LEU A 76 1.60 -11.07 3.64
N ASN A 77 0.31 -11.40 3.63
CA ASN A 77 -0.13 -12.80 3.63
C ASN A 77 0.30 -13.47 2.32
N PRO A 78 0.51 -14.80 2.31
CA PRO A 78 0.57 -15.53 1.05
C PRO A 78 -0.66 -15.23 0.20
N GLY A 79 -0.45 -14.86 -1.08
CA GLY A 79 -1.53 -14.42 -1.94
C GLY A 79 -1.97 -12.97 -1.73
N GLY A 80 -1.33 -12.23 -0.84
CA GLY A 80 -1.58 -10.81 -0.65
C GLY A 80 -1.06 -9.97 -1.82
N TYR A 81 -1.57 -8.76 -1.97
CA TYR A 81 -1.29 -7.90 -3.11
C TYR A 81 -0.34 -6.76 -2.76
N TYR A 82 0.62 -6.53 -3.63
CA TYR A 82 1.51 -5.37 -3.57
C TYR A 82 1.19 -4.44 -4.75
N VAL A 83 0.88 -3.19 -4.46
CA VAL A 83 0.57 -2.17 -5.46
C VAL A 83 1.71 -1.15 -5.49
N MET A 84 2.37 -1.03 -6.65
CA MET A 84 3.49 -0.11 -6.88
C MET A 84 3.03 1.12 -7.66
N GLY A 85 3.87 2.16 -7.67
CA GLY A 85 3.68 3.29 -8.56
C GLY A 85 3.96 2.91 -10.01
N MET A 86 3.38 3.66 -10.95
CA MET A 86 3.43 3.33 -12.39
C MET A 86 4.85 3.34 -12.96
N SER A 87 5.76 4.13 -12.40
CA SER A 87 7.15 4.19 -12.86
C SER A 87 8.09 3.34 -12.02
N GLU A 88 7.57 2.60 -11.05
CA GLU A 88 8.37 1.68 -10.23
C GLU A 88 8.33 0.28 -10.83
N PHE A 89 9.34 -0.54 -10.49
CA PHE A 89 9.42 -1.90 -11.01
C PHE A 89 10.21 -2.79 -10.03
N LEU A 90 10.00 -4.09 -10.12
CA LEU A 90 10.74 -5.08 -9.35
C LEU A 90 12.07 -5.39 -10.04
N SER A 91 13.19 -5.31 -9.32
CA SER A 91 14.48 -5.71 -9.85
C SER A 91 14.57 -7.24 -9.97
N ARG A 92 15.55 -7.72 -10.72
CA ARG A 92 15.78 -9.15 -10.88
C ARG A 92 16.05 -9.88 -9.57
N GLU A 93 16.63 -9.19 -8.61
CA GLU A 93 16.96 -9.79 -7.31
C GLU A 93 15.73 -10.13 -6.47
N VAL A 94 14.63 -9.43 -6.67
CA VAL A 94 13.42 -9.59 -5.85
C VAL A 94 12.19 -9.98 -6.63
N GLU A 95 12.24 -10.02 -7.96
CA GLU A 95 11.05 -10.32 -8.77
C GLU A 95 10.51 -11.73 -8.53
N HIS A 96 11.35 -12.66 -8.08
CA HIS A 96 10.93 -14.02 -7.76
C HIS A 96 10.01 -14.11 -6.53
N LEU A 97 9.96 -13.05 -5.74
CA LEU A 97 9.11 -12.99 -4.53
C LEU A 97 7.65 -12.74 -4.86
N PHE A 98 7.36 -12.32 -6.09
CA PHE A 98 6.01 -11.93 -6.50
C PHE A 98 5.65 -12.53 -7.85
N SER A 99 4.35 -12.73 -8.06
CA SER A 99 3.79 -13.08 -9.37
C SER A 99 2.99 -11.90 -9.89
N PRO A 100 3.10 -11.56 -11.19
CA PRO A 100 2.25 -10.51 -11.76
C PRO A 100 0.78 -10.88 -11.68
N TYR A 101 -0.06 -9.95 -11.25
CA TYR A 101 -1.51 -10.09 -11.25
C TYR A 101 -2.13 -9.17 -12.30
N ARG A 102 -1.87 -7.89 -12.18
CA ARG A 102 -2.25 -6.85 -13.15
C ARG A 102 -1.01 -6.02 -13.45
N PRO A 103 -0.11 -6.52 -14.31
CA PRO A 103 1.20 -5.87 -14.49
C PRO A 103 1.12 -4.45 -15.06
N LEU A 104 0.12 -4.15 -15.89
CA LEU A 104 -0.05 -2.80 -16.40
C LEU A 104 -0.48 -1.81 -15.31
N GLN A 105 -1.18 -2.27 -14.29
CA GLN A 105 -1.57 -1.47 -13.13
C GLN A 105 -0.55 -1.59 -11.99
N LYS A 106 0.56 -2.31 -12.19
CA LYS A 106 1.60 -2.50 -11.19
C LYS A 106 1.10 -3.20 -9.93
N ILE A 107 0.28 -4.22 -10.11
CA ILE A 107 -0.25 -5.04 -9.00
C ILE A 107 0.37 -6.43 -9.09
N PHE A 108 0.96 -6.87 -7.97
CA PHE A 108 1.67 -8.14 -7.85
C PHE A 108 1.15 -8.93 -6.66
N VAL A 109 1.27 -10.25 -6.72
CA VAL A 109 0.81 -11.16 -5.67
C VAL A 109 2.01 -11.79 -4.98
N ARG A 110 2.00 -11.86 -3.67
CA ARG A 110 3.06 -12.52 -2.89
C ARG A 110 3.13 -14.00 -3.24
N LYS A 111 4.34 -14.43 -3.56
CA LYS A 111 4.67 -15.80 -3.92
C LYS A 111 5.58 -16.38 -2.84
N ASP A 112 5.24 -17.55 -2.32
CA ASP A 112 5.98 -18.15 -1.21
C ASP A 112 6.79 -19.38 -1.59
N SER A 113 6.54 -19.97 -2.72
CA SER A 113 7.26 -21.17 -3.12
C SER A 113 8.25 -20.88 -4.22
N ALA A 114 9.33 -21.56 -4.15
CA ALA A 114 10.28 -21.58 -5.25
C ALA A 114 9.69 -22.37 -6.40
#